data_3e2602d5a3fbe2f7550e03b01b94d909
#
_entry.id   3e2602d5a3fbe2f7550e03b01b94d909
#
_cell.length_a   1.000
_cell.length_b   1.000
_cell.length_c   1.000
_cell.angle_alpha   90.00
_cell.angle_beta   90.00
_cell.angle_gamma   90.00
#
_symmetry.space_group_name_H-M   'P 1'
#
loop_
_entity.id
_entity.type
_entity.pdbx_description
1 polymer ?
#
loop_
_entity_poly.entity_id
_entity_poly.type
_entity_poly.pdbx_seq_one_letter_code
_entity_poly.pdbx_strand_id
1 'polypeptide(L)'
;IASEKFEHIEDLFAEILSRGISYQLKQGLYREYVPRTESLPTMRGKIDITKTIKHRIQCQQILSCEFDELSENNIFNQILKTTISILLQGKIVAKERKNKLKKVLPFFVNINTIEPSIVKWNTLYFQRNNQTYKMLMNICYFILEGLLQTTEDGKYHMATFSDEYMHRLYEKFVLE
;
A
#
# COMPACT_ATOMS: atom_id res chain seq x y z
N ILE A 1 -7.09 -21.13 23.37
CA ILE A 1 -7.11 -20.03 22.40
C ILE A 1 -7.78 -18.87 23.13
N ALA A 2 -6.99 -17.85 23.52
CA ALA A 2 -7.55 -16.66 24.12
C ALA A 2 -8.37 -15.93 23.05
N SER A 3 -9.68 -15.76 23.25
CA SER A 3 -10.52 -14.98 22.36
C SER A 3 -10.14 -13.51 22.56
N GLU A 4 -9.46 -12.91 21.59
CA GLU A 4 -9.23 -11.47 21.59
C GLU A 4 -10.58 -10.76 21.43
N LYS A 5 -10.89 -9.86 22.36
CA LYS A 5 -12.10 -9.03 22.26
C LYS A 5 -11.77 -7.81 21.40
N PHE A 6 -12.58 -7.57 20.39
CA PHE A 6 -12.53 -6.37 19.57
C PHE A 6 -13.74 -5.51 19.90
N GLU A 7 -13.50 -4.27 20.29
CA GLU A 7 -14.58 -3.31 20.60
C GLU A 7 -15.07 -2.62 19.31
N HIS A 8 -14.19 -2.49 18.34
CA HIS A 8 -14.44 -1.82 17.06
C HIS A 8 -13.88 -2.63 15.91
N ILE A 9 -14.49 -2.52 14.73
CA ILE A 9 -14.04 -3.20 13.51
C ILE A 9 -12.66 -2.73 13.06
N GLU A 10 -12.33 -1.47 13.29
CA GLU A 10 -11.02 -0.90 12.99
C GLU A 10 -9.90 -1.60 13.76
N ASP A 11 -10.20 -2.00 14.98
CA ASP A 11 -9.28 -2.78 15.80
C ASP A 11 -9.01 -4.15 15.19
N LEU A 12 -10.06 -4.82 14.69
CA LEU A 12 -9.93 -6.09 14.00
C LEU A 12 -9.10 -5.94 12.72
N PHE A 13 -9.41 -4.93 11.90
CA PHE A 13 -8.66 -4.67 10.67
C PHE A 13 -7.19 -4.31 10.96
N ALA A 14 -6.93 -3.50 11.98
CA ALA A 14 -5.57 -3.18 12.40
C ALA A 14 -4.78 -4.42 12.84
N GLU A 15 -5.42 -5.36 13.56
CA GLU A 15 -4.80 -6.63 13.95
C GLU A 15 -4.49 -7.50 12.74
N ILE A 16 -5.47 -7.70 11.84
CA ILE A 16 -5.29 -8.52 10.64
C ILE A 16 -4.20 -7.93 9.74
N LEU A 17 -4.21 -6.60 9.50
CA LEU A 17 -3.17 -5.93 8.73
C LEU A 17 -1.81 -6.08 9.37
N SER A 18 -1.67 -5.86 10.67
CA SER A 18 -0.38 -5.97 11.35
C SER A 18 0.21 -7.38 11.27
N ARG A 19 -0.61 -8.41 11.42
CA ARG A 19 -0.20 -9.82 11.28
C ARG A 19 0.13 -10.17 9.83
N GLY A 20 -0.75 -9.81 8.89
CA GLY A 20 -0.56 -10.09 7.48
C GLY A 20 0.68 -9.40 6.90
N ILE A 21 0.90 -8.12 7.23
CA ILE A 21 2.10 -7.40 6.83
C ILE A 21 3.36 -8.00 7.48
N SER A 22 3.30 -8.36 8.77
CA SER A 22 4.43 -9.00 9.44
C SER A 22 4.79 -10.35 8.81
N TYR A 23 3.79 -11.11 8.35
CA TYR A 23 4.02 -12.33 7.60
C TYR A 23 4.65 -12.04 6.23
N GLN A 24 4.13 -11.05 5.50
CA GLN A 24 4.66 -10.65 4.20
C GLN A 24 6.11 -10.14 4.29
N LEU A 25 6.44 -9.38 5.34
CA LEU A 25 7.80 -8.87 5.56
C LEU A 25 8.85 -9.96 5.74
N LYS A 26 8.45 -11.14 6.24
CA LYS A 26 9.37 -12.31 6.31
C LYS A 26 9.75 -12.83 4.92
N GLN A 27 8.90 -12.62 3.93
CA GLN A 27 9.15 -12.98 2.53
C GLN A 27 9.74 -11.81 1.72
N GLY A 28 9.76 -10.62 2.31
CA GLY A 28 10.10 -9.36 1.66
C GLY A 28 8.87 -8.66 1.08
N LEU A 29 8.98 -7.36 0.87
CA LEU A 29 7.93 -6.60 0.18
C LEU A 29 7.88 -6.98 -1.30
N TYR A 30 6.69 -6.98 -1.87
CA TYR A 30 6.50 -7.20 -3.31
C TYR A 30 7.23 -6.13 -4.11
N ARG A 31 7.95 -6.56 -5.12
CA ARG A 31 8.70 -5.71 -6.03
C ARG A 31 8.14 -5.84 -7.44
N GLU A 32 8.10 -4.72 -8.12
CA GLU A 32 7.64 -4.62 -9.48
C GLU A 32 8.64 -3.84 -10.34
N TYR A 33 8.76 -4.20 -11.60
CA TYR A 33 9.59 -3.45 -12.54
C TYR A 33 8.87 -2.15 -12.90
N VAL A 34 9.50 -1.03 -12.58
CA VAL A 34 8.98 0.31 -12.85
C VAL A 34 9.90 0.99 -13.88
N PRO A 35 9.37 1.49 -14.99
CA PRO A 35 10.16 2.21 -15.97
C PRO A 35 10.74 3.50 -15.36
N ARG A 36 12.02 3.66 -15.51
CA ARG A 36 12.79 4.84 -15.08
C ARG A 36 13.42 5.52 -16.25
N THR A 37 13.44 6.84 -16.22
CA THR A 37 14.20 7.67 -17.15
C THR A 37 15.15 8.53 -16.34
N GLU A 38 16.44 8.29 -16.49
CA GLU A 38 17.47 9.02 -15.76
C GLU A 38 18.60 9.48 -16.69
N SER A 39 19.24 10.60 -16.32
CA SER A 39 20.44 11.09 -17.00
C SER A 39 21.67 10.59 -16.27
N LEU A 40 22.41 9.68 -16.92
CA LEU A 40 23.54 8.95 -16.32
C LEU A 40 24.83 9.20 -17.10
N PRO A 41 26.00 9.14 -16.45
CA PRO A 41 27.29 9.24 -17.13
C PRO A 41 27.62 8.00 -17.96
N THR A 42 26.98 6.86 -17.66
CA THR A 42 27.16 5.57 -18.33
C THR A 42 25.85 5.06 -18.88
N MET A 43 25.92 4.29 -19.96
CA MET A 43 24.74 3.69 -20.59
C MET A 43 24.10 2.64 -19.67
N ARG A 44 22.77 2.75 -19.47
CA ARG A 44 21.95 1.75 -18.79
C ARG A 44 20.61 1.59 -19.53
N GLY A 45 20.32 0.40 -19.96
CA GLY A 45 19.08 0.12 -20.72
C GLY A 45 19.08 0.78 -22.11
N LYS A 46 17.98 1.42 -22.49
CA LYS A 46 17.78 2.07 -23.78
C LYS A 46 18.12 3.56 -23.70
N ILE A 47 18.84 4.07 -24.69
CA ILE A 47 19.17 5.51 -24.77
C ILE A 47 18.00 6.28 -25.40
N ASP A 48 17.52 7.33 -24.72
CA ASP A 48 16.71 8.38 -25.32
C ASP A 48 17.60 9.33 -26.09
N ILE A 49 17.66 9.13 -27.41
CA ILE A 49 18.54 9.90 -28.31
C ILE A 49 18.18 11.38 -28.28
N THR A 50 16.89 11.69 -28.26
CA THR A 50 16.42 13.10 -28.30
C THR A 50 16.87 13.88 -27.08
N LYS A 51 16.72 13.31 -25.89
CA LYS A 51 17.16 13.96 -24.65
C LYS A 51 18.69 13.97 -24.54
N THR A 52 19.35 12.92 -25.00
CA THR A 52 20.83 12.85 -25.01
C THR A 52 21.44 13.93 -25.92
N ILE A 53 20.87 14.19 -27.08
CA ILE A 53 21.32 15.28 -27.98
C ILE A 53 21.17 16.65 -27.29
N LYS A 54 20.05 16.88 -26.57
CA LYS A 54 19.87 18.11 -25.78
C LYS A 54 20.97 18.31 -24.73
N HIS A 55 21.34 17.24 -24.01
CA HIS A 55 22.44 17.28 -23.06
C HIS A 55 23.79 17.61 -23.75
N ARG A 56 24.03 17.04 -24.91
CA ARG A 56 25.26 17.34 -25.71
C ARG A 56 25.33 18.78 -26.14
N ILE A 57 24.23 19.36 -26.62
CA ILE A 57 24.15 20.79 -26.99
C ILE A 57 24.45 21.67 -25.76
N GLN A 58 24.07 21.24 -24.56
CA GLN A 58 24.37 21.93 -23.30
C GLN A 58 25.77 21.61 -22.75
N CYS A 59 26.64 20.98 -23.53
CA CYS A 59 28.00 20.58 -23.14
C CYS A 59 28.04 19.61 -21.94
N GLN A 60 26.92 18.88 -21.67
CA GLN A 60 26.86 17.87 -20.61
C GLN A 60 27.25 16.51 -21.16
N GLN A 61 28.17 15.79 -20.47
CA GLN A 61 28.63 14.47 -20.88
C GLN A 61 27.77 13.37 -20.17
N ILE A 62 26.45 13.47 -20.34
CA ILE A 62 25.47 12.53 -19.76
C ILE A 62 24.56 11.97 -20.85
N LEU A 63 24.07 10.75 -20.62
CA LEU A 63 23.16 10.03 -21.49
C LEU A 63 21.80 9.95 -20.80
N SER A 64 20.72 10.27 -21.50
CA SER A 64 19.38 9.97 -21.01
C SER A 64 19.06 8.52 -21.30
N CYS A 65 18.85 7.74 -20.24
CA CYS A 65 18.63 6.29 -20.32
C CYS A 65 17.24 5.95 -19.81
N GLU A 66 16.57 5.03 -20.50
CA GLU A 66 15.32 4.41 -20.10
C GLU A 66 15.60 2.95 -19.72
N PHE A 67 15.24 2.56 -18.50
CA PHE A 67 15.44 1.21 -18.00
C PHE A 67 14.38 0.85 -16.98
N ASP A 68 14.14 -0.44 -16.82
CA ASP A 68 13.27 -0.95 -15.79
C ASP A 68 14.05 -1.18 -14.51
N GLU A 69 13.54 -0.68 -13.39
CA GLU A 69 14.12 -0.87 -12.08
C GLU A 69 13.16 -1.64 -11.18
N LEU A 70 13.68 -2.66 -10.50
CA LEU A 70 12.91 -3.44 -9.55
C LEU A 70 12.69 -2.62 -8.27
N SER A 71 11.46 -2.15 -8.07
CA SER A 71 11.11 -1.21 -7.01
C SER A 71 10.08 -1.78 -6.05
N GLU A 72 10.26 -1.49 -4.77
CA GLU A 72 9.26 -1.71 -3.73
C GLU A 72 8.21 -0.59 -3.70
N ASN A 73 8.49 0.56 -4.32
CA ASN A 73 7.56 1.68 -4.39
C ASN A 73 6.53 1.48 -5.51
N ASN A 74 5.71 0.45 -5.36
CA ASN A 74 4.60 0.09 -6.25
C ASN A 74 3.24 0.37 -5.60
N ILE A 75 2.19 0.28 -6.38
CA ILE A 75 0.82 0.61 -5.96
C ILE A 75 0.37 -0.20 -4.72
N PHE A 76 0.73 -1.49 -4.65
CA PHE A 76 0.34 -2.36 -3.54
C PHE A 76 0.93 -1.88 -2.21
N ASN A 77 2.25 -1.61 -2.20
CA ASN A 77 2.92 -1.15 -1.00
C ASN A 77 2.54 0.28 -0.62
N GLN A 78 2.24 1.14 -1.61
CA GLN A 78 1.73 2.49 -1.38
C GLN A 78 0.36 2.46 -0.70
N ILE A 79 -0.55 1.59 -1.13
CA ILE A 79 -1.85 1.39 -0.50
C ILE A 79 -1.66 0.91 0.95
N LEU A 80 -0.80 -0.08 1.20
CA LEU A 80 -0.51 -0.57 2.55
C LEU A 80 0.00 0.55 3.45
N LYS A 81 1.01 1.31 3.00
CA LYS A 81 1.57 2.43 3.77
C LYS A 81 0.51 3.48 4.12
N THR A 82 -0.30 3.84 3.14
CA THR A 82 -1.37 4.83 3.33
C THR A 82 -2.38 4.35 4.35
N THR A 83 -2.84 3.10 4.23
CA THR A 83 -3.79 2.50 5.17
C THR A 83 -3.22 2.42 6.59
N ILE A 84 -1.96 2.01 6.76
CA ILE A 84 -1.28 2.02 8.06
C ILE A 84 -1.26 3.44 8.64
N SER A 85 -0.92 4.44 7.84
CA SER A 85 -0.82 5.83 8.29
C SER A 85 -2.17 6.36 8.78
N ILE A 86 -3.26 6.05 8.08
CA ILE A 86 -4.62 6.42 8.44
C ILE A 86 -5.04 5.74 9.76
N LEU A 87 -4.81 4.43 9.90
CA LEU A 87 -5.13 3.70 11.13
C LEU A 87 -4.34 4.23 12.34
N LEU A 88 -3.10 4.66 12.14
CA LEU A 88 -2.29 5.25 13.21
C LEU A 88 -2.81 6.62 13.65
N GLN A 89 -3.36 7.42 12.73
CA GLN A 89 -3.96 8.72 13.01
C GLN A 89 -5.36 8.60 13.62
N GLY A 90 -6.11 7.56 13.26
CA GLY A 90 -7.45 7.30 13.77
C GLY A 90 -7.47 7.21 15.30
N LYS A 91 -8.54 7.70 15.95
CA LYS A 91 -8.67 7.69 17.42
C LYS A 91 -9.21 6.36 17.96
N ILE A 92 -9.89 5.59 17.13
CA ILE A 92 -10.68 4.39 17.50
C ILE A 92 -9.77 3.19 17.75
N VAL A 93 -8.66 3.06 16.99
CA VAL A 93 -7.74 1.91 17.10
C VAL A 93 -7.02 1.89 18.44
N ALA A 94 -7.08 0.76 19.14
CA ALA A 94 -6.45 0.57 20.43
C ALA A 94 -4.92 0.78 20.39
N LYS A 95 -4.37 1.31 21.48
CA LYS A 95 -2.93 1.66 21.59
C LYS A 95 -2.00 0.46 21.33
N GLU A 96 -2.41 -0.73 21.75
CA GLU A 96 -1.63 -1.96 21.54
C GLU A 96 -1.47 -2.28 20.06
N ARG A 97 -2.58 -2.19 19.28
CA ARG A 97 -2.59 -2.45 17.84
C ARG A 97 -1.84 -1.38 17.06
N LYS A 98 -1.97 -0.11 17.47
CA LYS A 98 -1.13 0.97 16.94
C LYS A 98 0.36 0.69 17.12
N ASN A 99 0.75 0.14 18.28
CA ASN A 99 2.15 -0.22 18.51
C ASN A 99 2.63 -1.35 17.59
N LYS A 100 1.76 -2.33 17.27
CA LYS A 100 2.08 -3.37 16.28
C LYS A 100 2.26 -2.76 14.88
N LEU A 101 1.36 -1.86 14.45
CA LEU A 101 1.47 -1.16 13.16
C LEU A 101 2.72 -0.26 13.10
N LYS A 102 3.07 0.43 14.19
CA LYS A 102 4.31 1.23 14.25
C LYS A 102 5.58 0.40 14.06
N LYS A 103 5.58 -0.87 14.47
CA LYS A 103 6.74 -1.76 14.28
C LYS A 103 6.97 -2.13 12.81
N VAL A 104 5.92 -2.17 11.99
CA VAL A 104 6.04 -2.52 10.57
C VAL A 104 6.28 -1.29 9.69
N LEU A 105 5.92 -0.09 10.14
CA LEU A 105 6.04 1.15 9.37
C LEU A 105 7.47 1.46 8.86
N PRO A 106 8.56 1.21 9.62
CA PRO A 106 9.93 1.46 9.15
C PRO A 106 10.30 0.74 7.86
N PHE A 107 9.69 -0.41 7.58
CA PHE A 107 9.93 -1.16 6.33
C PHE A 107 9.37 -0.45 5.09
N PHE A 108 8.51 0.55 5.29
CA PHE A 108 7.86 1.33 4.22
C PHE A 108 8.50 2.72 4.02
N VAL A 109 9.70 2.97 4.54
CA VAL A 109 10.36 4.30 4.46
C VAL A 109 10.50 4.77 3.02
N ASN A 110 10.96 3.91 2.12
CA ASN A 110 11.22 4.24 0.71
C ASN A 110 9.97 4.16 -0.18
N ILE A 111 8.80 3.98 0.41
CA ILE A 111 7.53 3.86 -0.30
C ILE A 111 6.76 5.16 -0.13
N ASN A 112 6.17 5.68 -1.19
CA ASN A 112 5.36 6.88 -1.14
C ASN A 112 3.96 6.57 -0.59
N THR A 113 3.31 7.57 0.00
CA THR A 113 1.87 7.50 0.27
C THR A 113 1.08 7.88 -0.98
N ILE A 114 -0.13 7.35 -1.12
CA ILE A 114 -1.03 7.65 -2.22
C ILE A 114 -2.34 8.22 -1.66
N GLU A 115 -2.96 9.12 -2.39
CA GLU A 115 -4.31 9.62 -2.08
C GLU A 115 -5.32 8.47 -2.27
N PRO A 116 -6.14 8.12 -1.26
CA PRO A 116 -7.11 7.02 -1.37
C PRO A 116 -8.08 7.16 -2.54
N SER A 117 -8.51 8.37 -2.85
CA SER A 117 -9.43 8.70 -3.95
C SER A 117 -8.88 8.37 -5.35
N ILE A 118 -7.55 8.30 -5.50
CA ILE A 118 -6.88 8.03 -6.78
C ILE A 118 -6.75 6.52 -7.03
N VAL A 119 -6.93 5.69 -6.01
CA VAL A 119 -6.72 4.25 -6.11
C VAL A 119 -7.77 3.61 -7.01
N LYS A 120 -7.34 3.09 -8.15
CA LYS A 120 -8.20 2.34 -9.08
C LYS A 120 -8.18 0.85 -8.72
N TRP A 121 -9.01 0.43 -7.79
CA TRP A 121 -9.07 -0.95 -7.29
C TRP A 121 -9.24 -2.00 -8.37
N ASN A 122 -10.02 -1.70 -9.42
CA ASN A 122 -10.27 -2.61 -10.55
C ASN A 122 -9.05 -2.85 -11.44
N THR A 123 -8.00 -2.05 -11.30
CA THR A 123 -6.75 -2.20 -12.07
C THR A 123 -5.68 -3.01 -11.33
N LEU A 124 -5.94 -3.39 -10.09
CA LEU A 124 -5.02 -4.22 -9.32
C LEU A 124 -5.03 -5.64 -9.86
N TYR A 125 -3.90 -6.04 -10.43
CA TYR A 125 -3.75 -7.37 -11.00
C TYR A 125 -2.94 -8.28 -10.09
N PHE A 126 -3.53 -9.41 -9.69
CA PHE A 126 -2.91 -10.37 -8.81
C PHE A 126 -2.32 -11.53 -9.61
N GLN A 127 -1.01 -11.66 -9.54
CA GLN A 127 -0.24 -12.76 -10.12
C GLN A 127 0.12 -13.77 -9.03
N ARG A 128 0.71 -14.90 -9.42
CA ARG A 128 1.19 -15.92 -8.48
C ARG A 128 2.12 -15.35 -7.38
N ASN A 129 2.92 -14.37 -7.74
CA ASN A 129 3.94 -13.80 -6.84
C ASN A 129 3.38 -12.79 -5.82
N ASN A 130 2.16 -12.29 -6.02
CA ASN A 130 1.53 -11.32 -5.13
C ASN A 130 0.13 -11.76 -4.62
N GLN A 131 -0.18 -13.04 -4.69
CA GLN A 131 -1.47 -13.57 -4.20
C GLN A 131 -1.70 -13.27 -2.70
N THR A 132 -0.65 -13.29 -1.91
CA THR A 132 -0.74 -12.95 -0.47
C THR A 132 -1.19 -11.52 -0.23
N TYR A 133 -0.97 -10.62 -1.20
CA TYR A 133 -1.46 -9.25 -1.15
C TYR A 133 -2.95 -9.12 -1.39
N LYS A 134 -3.60 -10.09 -2.06
CA LYS A 134 -5.03 -10.02 -2.36
C LYS A 134 -5.87 -9.80 -1.11
N MET A 135 -5.60 -10.57 -0.06
CA MET A 135 -6.27 -10.44 1.22
C MET A 135 -5.99 -9.05 1.85
N LEU A 136 -4.72 -8.63 1.88
CA LEU A 136 -4.34 -7.33 2.44
C LEU A 136 -5.00 -6.18 1.69
N MET A 137 -5.06 -6.26 0.35
CA MET A 137 -5.72 -5.24 -0.48
C MET A 137 -7.22 -5.17 -0.23
N ASN A 138 -7.89 -6.32 -0.04
CA ASN A 138 -9.31 -6.33 0.31
C ASN A 138 -9.56 -5.61 1.64
N ILE A 139 -8.72 -5.83 2.64
CA ILE A 139 -8.83 -5.13 3.93
C ILE A 139 -8.56 -3.63 3.77
N CYS A 140 -7.52 -3.26 3.00
CA CYS A 140 -7.25 -1.86 2.70
C CYS A 140 -8.41 -1.20 1.97
N TYR A 141 -9.04 -1.90 1.01
CA TYR A 141 -10.23 -1.44 0.32
C TYR A 141 -11.35 -1.09 1.30
N PHE A 142 -11.69 -1.99 2.21
CA PHE A 142 -12.74 -1.73 3.20
C PHE A 142 -12.43 -0.54 4.10
N ILE A 143 -11.18 -0.41 4.54
CA ILE A 143 -10.77 0.70 5.39
C ILE A 143 -10.85 2.02 4.61
N LEU A 144 -10.30 2.08 3.41
CA LEU A 144 -10.19 3.31 2.63
C LEU A 144 -11.54 3.74 2.04
N GLU A 145 -12.35 2.82 1.54
CA GLU A 145 -13.71 3.11 1.04
C GLU A 145 -14.65 3.47 2.19
N GLY A 146 -14.57 2.80 3.32
CA GLY A 146 -15.34 3.16 4.51
C GLY A 146 -15.04 4.57 5.00
N LEU A 147 -13.80 5.04 4.85
CA LEU A 147 -13.39 6.40 5.17
C LEU A 147 -13.90 7.43 4.16
N LEU A 148 -14.00 7.06 2.88
CA LEU A 148 -14.50 7.95 1.84
C LEU A 148 -16.01 8.19 1.94
N GLN A 149 -16.76 7.26 2.53
CA GLN A 149 -18.21 7.39 2.69
C GLN A 149 -18.63 8.34 3.83
N THR A 150 -17.72 8.71 4.71
CA THR A 150 -18.04 9.54 5.89
C THR A 150 -17.28 10.86 5.87
N THR A 151 -17.46 11.67 4.84
CA THR A 151 -16.98 13.07 4.77
C THR A 151 -18.08 14.03 5.17
N GLU A 152 -18.42 14.07 6.47
CA GLU A 152 -19.01 15.26 7.07
C GLU A 152 -17.97 15.82 8.05
N ASP A 153 -17.63 17.11 7.91
CA ASP A 153 -16.74 17.91 8.76
C ASP A 153 -15.22 17.61 8.72
N GLY A 154 -14.64 17.17 7.60
CA GLY A 154 -13.18 17.13 7.45
C GLY A 154 -12.44 16.16 8.41
N LYS A 155 -13.15 15.28 9.10
CA LYS A 155 -12.62 14.20 9.92
C LYS A 155 -13.12 12.86 9.39
N TYR A 156 -12.20 11.99 9.04
CA TYR A 156 -12.52 10.63 8.61
C TYR A 156 -13.06 9.81 9.79
N HIS A 157 -14.34 9.46 9.73
CA HIS A 157 -14.96 8.45 10.59
C HIS A 157 -15.39 7.28 9.71
N MET A 158 -15.08 6.06 10.12
CA MET A 158 -15.62 4.88 9.44
C MET A 158 -17.13 4.77 9.67
N ALA A 159 -17.87 4.46 8.60
CA ALA A 159 -19.28 4.14 8.74
C ALA A 159 -19.46 2.93 9.67
N THR A 160 -20.47 2.97 10.53
CA THR A 160 -20.87 1.80 11.32
C THR A 160 -21.43 0.74 10.38
N PHE A 161 -20.68 -0.34 10.21
CA PHE A 161 -21.16 -1.48 9.43
C PHE A 161 -22.29 -2.20 10.19
N SER A 162 -23.33 -2.58 9.46
CA SER A 162 -24.37 -3.42 10.03
C SER A 162 -23.81 -4.82 10.34
N ASP A 163 -24.33 -5.47 11.40
CA ASP A 163 -23.93 -6.82 11.79
C ASP A 163 -24.04 -7.85 10.63
N GLU A 164 -24.99 -7.65 9.75
CA GLU A 164 -25.23 -8.49 8.57
C GLU A 164 -24.10 -8.38 7.53
N TYR A 165 -23.53 -7.19 7.38
CA TYR A 165 -22.39 -6.95 6.50
C TYR A 165 -21.10 -7.56 7.08
N MET A 166 -20.97 -7.51 8.42
CA MET A 166 -19.88 -8.13 9.15
C MET A 166 -19.89 -9.65 9.03
N HIS A 167 -21.07 -10.27 9.13
CA HIS A 167 -21.22 -11.71 8.93
C HIS A 167 -20.78 -12.15 7.54
N ARG A 168 -21.21 -11.46 6.49
CA ARG A 168 -20.82 -11.76 5.11
C ARG A 168 -19.31 -11.60 4.88
N LEU A 169 -18.71 -10.62 5.55
CA LEU A 169 -17.28 -10.34 5.47
C LEU A 169 -16.48 -11.45 6.15
N TYR A 170 -16.97 -11.90 7.30
CA TYR A 170 -16.37 -13.00 8.07
C TYR A 170 -16.52 -14.34 7.35
N GLU A 171 -17.67 -14.64 6.77
CA GLU A 171 -17.88 -15.85 5.97
C GLU A 171 -16.95 -15.90 4.75
N LYS A 172 -16.81 -14.79 4.04
CA LYS A 172 -15.89 -14.68 2.90
C LYS A 172 -14.43 -14.85 3.29
N PHE A 173 -14.10 -14.47 4.52
CA PHE A 173 -12.74 -14.54 5.06
C PHE A 173 -12.36 -15.92 5.58
N VAL A 174 -13.34 -16.71 6.04
CA VAL A 174 -13.12 -18.04 6.61
C VAL A 174 -13.22 -19.14 5.54
N LEU A 175 -13.93 -18.89 4.43
CA LEU A 175 -14.19 -19.86 3.36
C LEU A 175 -13.22 -19.76 2.16
N GLU A 176 -12.31 -18.78 2.12
CA GLU A 176 -11.18 -18.68 1.18
C GLU A 176 -9.83 -19.04 1.85
#